data_eed00d38e5d11e1b8b342478a73b2a37
#
_entry.id   eed00d38e5d11e1b8b342478a73b2a37
#
_cell.length_a   1.000
_cell.length_b   1.000
_cell.length_c   1.000
_cell.angle_alpha   90.00
_cell.angle_beta   90.00
_cell.angle_gamma   90.00
#
_symmetry.space_group_name_H-M   'P 1'
#
loop_
_entity.id
_entity.type
_entity.pdbx_description
1 polymer ?
#
loop_
_entity_poly.entity_id
_entity_poly.type
_entity_poly.pdbx_seq_one_letter_code
_entity_poly.pdbx_strand_id
1 'polypeptide(L)'
;MTTPKQQLIAPMSGKTMDLATVPDPVFSEKLTGDGLAIVAESDTVIAPCDGVISLFFDTKHAFAITTDDGVQILVHVGLDTVIMNGEGITPLHQRGDQVKAGDPILKLDLPLLQKRKINLISPLLIVNYETVRNLTAIAPDQLVTCGTDTVLSYTK
;
A
#
# COMPACT_ATOMS: atom_id res chain seq x y z
N MET A 1 27.29 -2.91 14.65
CA MET A 1 25.95 -2.32 14.91
C MET A 1 24.94 -2.96 14.00
N THR A 2 23.80 -3.32 14.55
CA THR A 2 22.68 -3.84 13.76
C THR A 2 21.89 -2.70 13.17
N THR A 3 21.54 -2.80 11.89
CA THR A 3 20.63 -1.86 11.26
C THR A 3 19.25 -1.99 11.89
N PRO A 4 18.60 -0.89 12.29
CA PRO A 4 17.27 -0.96 12.86
C PRO A 4 16.26 -1.57 11.89
N LYS A 5 15.34 -2.35 12.43
CA LYS A 5 14.23 -2.91 11.66
C LYS A 5 13.24 -1.79 11.34
N GLN A 6 12.91 -1.63 10.07
CA GLN A 6 11.89 -0.69 9.64
C GLN A 6 10.54 -1.39 9.57
N GLN A 7 9.50 -0.70 9.97
CA GLN A 7 8.14 -1.26 10.02
C GLN A 7 7.18 -0.41 9.21
N LEU A 8 6.32 -1.09 8.45
CA LEU A 8 5.25 -0.44 7.71
C LEU A 8 3.92 -0.81 8.36
N ILE A 9 3.13 0.20 8.68
CA ILE A 9 1.80 0.00 9.27
C ILE A 9 0.76 -0.21 8.16
N ALA A 10 -0.35 -0.86 8.51
CA ALA A 10 -1.42 -1.13 7.55
C ALA A 10 -1.96 0.18 6.97
N PRO A 11 -1.88 0.38 5.64
CA PRO A 11 -2.39 1.59 5.02
C PRO A 11 -3.91 1.65 4.95
N MET A 12 -4.58 0.50 5.10
CA MET A 12 -6.03 0.40 5.20
C MET A 12 -6.38 -0.76 6.12
N SER A 13 -7.59 -0.73 6.68
CA SER A 13 -8.12 -1.87 7.42
C SER A 13 -8.60 -2.93 6.46
N GLY A 14 -8.45 -4.19 6.83
CA GLY A 14 -8.92 -5.29 6.02
C GLY A 14 -8.19 -6.59 6.35
N LYS A 15 -8.36 -7.57 5.48
CA LYS A 15 -7.78 -8.90 5.65
C LYS A 15 -6.52 -9.04 4.80
N THR A 16 -5.45 -9.52 5.42
CA THR A 16 -4.18 -9.72 4.73
C THR A 16 -4.24 -10.89 3.76
N MET A 17 -3.38 -10.85 2.75
CA MET A 17 -3.33 -11.83 1.70
C MET A 17 -1.87 -11.99 1.25
N ASP A 18 -1.46 -13.24 1.04
CA ASP A 18 -0.13 -13.52 0.48
C ASP A 18 -0.05 -12.94 -0.94
N LEU A 19 1.01 -12.21 -1.23
CA LEU A 19 1.19 -11.59 -2.54
C LEU A 19 1.15 -12.63 -3.67
N ALA A 20 1.70 -13.81 -3.45
CA ALA A 20 1.71 -14.89 -4.45
C ALA A 20 0.32 -15.37 -4.84
N THR A 21 -0.71 -15.12 -4.01
CA THR A 21 -2.09 -15.53 -4.27
C THR A 21 -2.94 -14.44 -4.92
N VAL A 22 -2.39 -13.25 -5.11
CA VAL A 22 -3.09 -12.15 -5.79
C VAL A 22 -3.35 -12.54 -7.24
N PRO A 23 -4.60 -12.44 -7.73
CA PRO A 23 -4.93 -12.90 -9.10
C PRO A 23 -4.53 -11.88 -10.17
N ASP A 24 -3.30 -11.43 -10.13
CA ASP A 24 -2.71 -10.52 -11.11
C ASP A 24 -1.21 -10.80 -11.16
N PRO A 25 -0.67 -11.32 -12.28
CA PRO A 25 0.75 -11.69 -12.38
C PRO A 25 1.72 -10.53 -12.12
N VAL A 26 1.31 -9.29 -12.41
CA VAL A 26 2.12 -8.10 -12.14
C VAL A 26 2.51 -8.03 -10.67
N PHE A 27 1.63 -8.48 -9.78
CA PHE A 27 1.86 -8.50 -8.35
C PHE A 27 2.33 -9.87 -7.85
N SER A 28 1.66 -10.95 -8.26
CA SER A 28 1.96 -12.29 -7.74
C SER A 28 3.35 -12.79 -8.14
N GLU A 29 3.87 -12.33 -9.27
CA GLU A 29 5.21 -12.68 -9.76
C GLU A 29 6.27 -11.62 -9.38
N LYS A 30 5.91 -10.68 -8.48
CA LYS A 30 6.81 -9.65 -7.96
C LYS A 30 7.43 -8.75 -9.04
N LEU A 31 6.69 -8.52 -10.12
CA LEU A 31 7.18 -7.68 -11.23
C LEU A 31 7.19 -6.20 -10.86
N THR A 32 6.35 -5.79 -9.92
CA THR A 32 6.24 -4.40 -9.46
C THR A 32 6.95 -4.17 -8.12
N GLY A 33 7.14 -5.22 -7.34
CA GLY A 33 7.74 -5.17 -6.03
C GLY A 33 7.39 -6.38 -5.20
N ASP A 34 7.87 -6.43 -3.96
CA ASP A 34 7.57 -7.51 -3.03
C ASP A 34 6.93 -6.96 -1.76
N GLY A 35 6.05 -7.73 -1.15
CA GLY A 35 5.32 -7.35 0.05
C GLY A 35 4.13 -8.26 0.31
N LEU A 36 2.97 -7.65 0.52
CA LEU A 36 1.73 -8.38 0.74
C LEU A 36 0.56 -7.60 0.12
N ALA A 37 -0.64 -8.15 0.23
CA ALA A 37 -1.86 -7.44 -0.13
C ALA A 37 -2.82 -7.42 1.05
N ILE A 38 -3.74 -6.45 1.04
CA ILE A 38 -4.83 -6.32 2.01
C ILE A 38 -6.12 -6.12 1.20
N VAL A 39 -7.15 -6.88 1.54
CA VAL A 39 -8.47 -6.65 0.95
C VAL A 39 -9.10 -5.47 1.72
N ALA A 40 -9.14 -4.31 1.10
CA ALA A 40 -9.51 -3.07 1.76
C ALA A 40 -10.97 -3.08 2.22
N GLU A 41 -11.19 -2.72 3.48
CA GLU A 41 -12.52 -2.63 4.10
C GLU A 41 -12.77 -1.25 4.71
N SER A 42 -11.77 -0.37 4.72
CA SER A 42 -11.89 0.99 5.25
C SER A 42 -11.91 2.01 4.12
N ASP A 43 -12.51 3.17 4.38
CA ASP A 43 -12.63 4.24 3.40
C ASP A 43 -11.43 5.19 3.37
N THR A 44 -10.54 5.09 4.34
CA THR A 44 -9.34 5.95 4.41
C THR A 44 -8.10 5.11 4.20
N VAL A 45 -7.22 5.58 3.32
CA VAL A 45 -5.90 5.00 3.08
C VAL A 45 -4.87 5.97 3.62
N ILE A 46 -3.98 5.48 4.47
CA ILE A 46 -2.97 6.30 5.14
C ILE A 46 -1.57 5.95 4.66
N ALA A 47 -0.61 6.85 4.96
CA ALA A 47 0.80 6.58 4.71
C ALA A 47 1.29 5.46 5.62
N PRO A 48 1.88 4.37 5.07
CA PRO A 48 2.39 3.26 5.89
C PRO A 48 3.72 3.58 6.57
N CYS A 49 4.37 4.68 6.20
CA CYS A 49 5.67 5.08 6.73
C CYS A 49 5.89 6.57 6.51
N ASP A 50 6.96 7.09 7.14
CA ASP A 50 7.41 8.46 6.89
C ASP A 50 8.16 8.52 5.55
N GLY A 51 8.06 9.65 4.88
CA GLY A 51 8.80 9.90 3.64
C GLY A 51 8.18 10.98 2.78
N VAL A 52 8.53 10.98 1.50
CA VAL A 52 8.01 11.92 0.51
C VAL A 52 7.21 11.15 -0.53
N ILE A 53 6.04 11.65 -0.87
CA ILE A 53 5.25 11.07 -1.96
C ILE A 53 6.01 11.35 -3.26
N SER A 54 6.63 10.30 -3.81
CA SER A 54 7.48 10.38 -5.00
C SER A 54 6.73 10.05 -6.28
N LEU A 55 5.57 9.42 -6.15
CA LEU A 55 4.72 9.04 -7.27
C LEU A 55 3.26 9.11 -6.84
N PHE A 56 2.42 9.65 -7.69
CA PHE A 56 0.97 9.66 -7.49
C PHE A 56 0.31 9.48 -8.86
N PHE A 57 -0.43 8.39 -9.03
CA PHE A 57 -1.07 8.09 -10.32
C PHE A 57 -2.17 9.11 -10.63
N ASP A 58 -2.28 9.50 -11.89
CA ASP A 58 -3.34 10.41 -12.34
C ASP A 58 -4.74 9.86 -12.04
N THR A 59 -4.89 8.54 -12.08
CA THR A 59 -6.11 7.83 -11.72
C THR A 59 -6.30 7.70 -10.20
N LYS A 60 -5.39 8.22 -9.39
CA LYS A 60 -5.46 8.41 -7.94
C LYS A 60 -5.52 7.14 -7.10
N HIS A 61 -5.47 5.96 -7.72
CA HIS A 61 -5.60 4.70 -7.00
C HIS A 61 -4.27 4.14 -6.48
N ALA A 62 -3.15 4.78 -6.80
CA ALA A 62 -1.84 4.32 -6.36
C ALA A 62 -0.91 5.49 -6.08
N PHE A 63 -0.08 5.32 -5.06
CA PHE A 63 0.98 6.28 -4.73
C PHE A 63 2.19 5.56 -4.18
N ALA A 64 3.34 6.19 -4.28
CA ALA A 64 4.57 5.67 -3.68
C ALA A 64 5.19 6.71 -2.75
N ILE A 65 5.77 6.22 -1.66
CA ILE A 65 6.51 7.03 -0.69
C ILE A 65 7.96 6.57 -0.74
N THR A 66 8.89 7.52 -0.90
CA THR A 66 10.31 7.24 -0.78
C THR A 66 10.77 7.65 0.61
N THR A 67 11.33 6.69 1.34
CA THR A 67 11.84 6.90 2.70
C THR A 67 13.19 7.62 2.67
N ASP A 68 13.65 8.09 3.83
CA ASP A 68 14.95 8.78 3.95
C ASP A 68 16.12 7.90 3.51
N ASP A 69 16.00 6.59 3.68
CA ASP A 69 17.04 5.64 3.27
C ASP A 69 16.86 5.12 1.83
N GLY A 70 15.97 5.73 1.06
CA GLY A 70 15.82 5.47 -0.37
C GLY A 70 14.94 4.29 -0.73
N VAL A 71 14.20 3.74 0.22
CA VAL A 71 13.28 2.63 -0.04
C VAL A 71 11.97 3.18 -0.61
N GLN A 72 11.48 2.56 -1.69
CA GLN A 72 10.26 2.99 -2.38
C GLN A 72 9.10 2.08 -2.00
N ILE A 73 8.10 2.65 -1.34
CA ILE A 73 6.93 1.93 -0.84
C ILE A 73 5.72 2.29 -1.70
N LEU A 74 5.14 1.30 -2.37
CA LEU A 74 3.98 1.48 -3.24
C LEU A 74 2.72 0.97 -2.55
N VAL A 75 1.69 1.79 -2.53
CA VAL A 75 0.34 1.41 -2.12
C VAL A 75 -0.56 1.47 -3.36
N HIS A 76 -1.11 0.33 -3.75
CA HIS A 76 -1.97 0.20 -4.92
C HIS A 76 -3.36 -0.22 -4.46
N VAL A 77 -4.33 0.67 -4.54
CA VAL A 77 -5.68 0.43 -4.01
C VAL A 77 -6.53 -0.29 -5.04
N GLY A 78 -6.80 -1.58 -4.77
CA GLY A 78 -7.57 -2.43 -5.67
C GLY A 78 -6.75 -2.90 -6.88
N LEU A 79 -7.26 -3.88 -7.60
CA LEU A 79 -6.57 -4.43 -8.79
C LEU A 79 -6.98 -3.70 -10.07
N ASP A 80 -8.28 -3.39 -10.23
CA ASP A 80 -8.83 -2.83 -11.46
C ASP A 80 -9.31 -1.40 -11.28
N THR A 81 -8.86 -0.72 -10.25
CA THR A 81 -9.36 0.61 -9.87
C THR A 81 -9.03 1.67 -10.93
N VAL A 82 -8.06 1.41 -11.79
CA VAL A 82 -7.70 2.29 -12.89
C VAL A 82 -8.90 2.59 -13.80
N ILE A 83 -9.84 1.65 -13.94
CA ILE A 83 -11.03 1.84 -14.78
C ILE A 83 -11.97 2.91 -14.25
N MET A 84 -11.87 3.25 -12.95
CA MET A 84 -12.67 4.33 -12.34
C MET A 84 -12.19 5.71 -12.79
N ASN A 85 -11.00 5.81 -13.34
CA ASN A 85 -10.39 7.06 -13.80
C ASN A 85 -10.45 8.17 -12.72
N GLY A 86 -10.20 7.78 -11.47
CA GLY A 86 -10.21 8.69 -10.31
C GLY A 86 -11.57 8.89 -9.67
N GLU A 87 -12.65 8.42 -10.28
CA GLU A 87 -13.99 8.52 -9.68
C GLU A 87 -14.07 7.65 -8.42
N GLY A 88 -14.61 8.21 -7.34
CA GLY A 88 -14.73 7.51 -6.06
C GLY A 88 -13.47 7.54 -5.22
N ILE A 89 -12.42 8.23 -5.65
CA ILE A 89 -11.17 8.37 -4.90
C ILE A 89 -10.84 9.86 -4.76
N THR A 90 -10.72 10.32 -3.51
CA THR A 90 -10.36 11.70 -3.21
C THR A 90 -8.94 11.75 -2.66
N PRO A 91 -7.98 12.37 -3.36
CA PRO A 91 -6.63 12.52 -2.82
C PRO A 91 -6.61 13.63 -1.76
N LEU A 92 -5.91 13.35 -0.65
CA LEU A 92 -5.74 14.28 0.46
C LEU A 92 -4.33 14.87 0.50
N HIS A 93 -3.44 14.34 -0.32
CA HIS A 93 -2.07 14.79 -0.53
C HIS A 93 -1.73 14.69 -2.00
N GLN A 94 -0.55 15.18 -2.38
CA GLN A 94 -0.10 15.16 -3.75
C GLN A 94 1.39 14.79 -3.82
N ARG A 95 1.86 14.49 -5.03
CA ARG A 95 3.27 14.24 -5.29
C ARG A 95 4.11 15.41 -4.80
N GLY A 96 5.19 15.08 -4.10
CA GLY A 96 6.09 16.07 -3.51
C GLY A 96 5.83 16.35 -2.04
N ASP A 97 4.67 15.97 -1.52
CA ASP A 97 4.34 16.20 -0.12
C ASP A 97 5.19 15.30 0.79
N GLN A 98 5.68 15.88 1.88
CA GLN A 98 6.30 15.13 2.96
C GLN A 98 5.20 14.63 3.89
N VAL A 99 5.21 13.34 4.20
CA VAL A 99 4.18 12.71 5.02
C VAL A 99 4.81 11.89 6.14
N LYS A 100 4.00 11.63 7.16
CA LYS A 100 4.36 10.74 8.28
C LYS A 100 3.44 9.54 8.29
N ALA A 101 3.93 8.43 8.83
CA ALA A 101 3.11 7.24 9.04
C ALA A 101 1.80 7.63 9.72
N GLY A 102 0.66 7.21 9.15
CA GLY A 102 -0.66 7.52 9.67
C GLY A 102 -1.33 8.72 9.01
N ASP A 103 -0.62 9.55 8.25
CA ASP A 103 -1.24 10.66 7.55
C ASP A 103 -2.24 10.15 6.50
N PRO A 104 -3.47 10.67 6.46
CA PRO A 104 -4.45 10.23 5.45
C PRO A 104 -4.03 10.71 4.06
N ILE A 105 -3.99 9.78 3.11
CA ILE A 105 -3.55 10.04 1.74
C ILE A 105 -4.72 10.01 0.75
N LEU A 106 -5.63 9.04 0.92
CA LEU A 106 -6.78 8.86 0.04
C LEU A 106 -8.03 8.63 0.85
N LYS A 107 -9.16 9.11 0.32
CA LYS A 107 -10.49 8.79 0.81
C LYS A 107 -11.24 8.05 -0.28
N LEU A 108 -11.83 6.91 0.06
CA LEU A 108 -12.53 6.05 -0.89
C LEU A 108 -14.04 6.17 -0.69
N ASP A 109 -14.78 6.22 -1.79
CA ASP A 109 -16.22 6.05 -1.78
C ASP A 109 -16.53 4.55 -1.89
N LEU A 110 -16.51 3.85 -0.76
CA LEU A 110 -16.70 2.39 -0.74
C LEU A 110 -18.02 1.97 -1.36
N PRO A 111 -19.19 2.63 -1.06
CA PRO A 111 -20.43 2.25 -1.72
C PRO A 111 -20.35 2.31 -3.24
N LEU A 112 -19.71 3.33 -3.80
CA LEU A 112 -19.54 3.45 -5.24
C LEU A 112 -18.63 2.35 -5.81
N LEU A 113 -17.51 2.09 -5.14
CA LEU A 113 -16.57 1.04 -5.57
C LEU A 113 -17.24 -0.32 -5.51
N GLN A 114 -18.03 -0.60 -4.48
CA GLN A 114 -18.77 -1.86 -4.35
C GLN A 114 -19.85 -1.98 -5.44
N LYS A 115 -20.54 -0.89 -5.74
CA LYS A 115 -21.55 -0.85 -6.80
C LYS A 115 -20.93 -1.16 -8.16
N ARG A 116 -19.72 -0.66 -8.41
CA ARG A 116 -18.96 -0.91 -9.64
C ARG A 116 -18.22 -2.25 -9.61
N LYS A 117 -18.33 -3.02 -8.52
CA LYS A 117 -17.70 -4.34 -8.34
C LYS A 117 -16.17 -4.28 -8.49
N ILE A 118 -15.56 -3.22 -7.99
CA ILE A 118 -14.11 -3.06 -8.01
C ILE A 118 -13.49 -4.06 -7.02
N ASN A 119 -12.49 -4.78 -7.49
CA ASN A 119 -11.72 -5.69 -6.63
C ASN A 119 -10.83 -4.88 -5.72
N LEU A 120 -11.05 -4.96 -4.39
CA LEU A 120 -10.33 -4.16 -3.39
C LEU A 120 -9.09 -4.85 -2.82
N ILE A 121 -8.60 -5.90 -3.46
CA ILE A 121 -7.28 -6.46 -3.13
C ILE A 121 -6.25 -5.38 -3.42
N SER A 122 -5.54 -4.94 -2.38
CA SER A 122 -4.69 -3.76 -2.44
C SER A 122 -3.24 -4.13 -2.06
N PRO A 123 -2.34 -4.25 -3.04
CA PRO A 123 -0.94 -4.53 -2.76
C PRO A 123 -0.24 -3.40 -2.02
N LEU A 124 0.58 -3.76 -1.03
CA LEU A 124 1.55 -2.90 -0.35
C LEU A 124 2.92 -3.49 -0.62
N LEU A 125 3.74 -2.78 -1.37
CA LEU A 125 4.96 -3.33 -1.94
C LEU A 125 6.18 -2.46 -1.64
N ILE A 126 7.35 -3.10 -1.54
CA ILE A 126 8.63 -2.44 -1.67
C ILE A 126 9.06 -2.62 -3.12
N VAL A 127 9.12 -1.52 -3.87
CA VAL A 127 9.43 -1.54 -5.31
C VAL A 127 10.87 -1.99 -5.54
N ASN A 128 11.81 -1.39 -4.80
CA ASN A 128 13.24 -1.72 -4.90
C ASN A 128 13.64 -2.73 -3.81
N TYR A 129 12.90 -3.82 -3.70
CA TYR A 129 13.07 -4.81 -2.63
C TYR A 129 14.45 -5.48 -2.61
N GLU A 130 15.16 -5.51 -3.73
CA GLU A 130 16.51 -6.03 -3.80
C GLU A 130 17.52 -5.19 -3.00
N THR A 131 17.15 -3.97 -2.59
CA THR A 131 18.00 -3.09 -1.78
C THR A 131 17.82 -3.27 -0.28
N VAL A 132 16.84 -4.09 0.13
CA VAL A 132 16.53 -4.32 1.54
C VAL A 132 16.81 -5.77 1.92
N ARG A 133 16.87 -6.04 3.24
CA ARG A 133 17.12 -7.37 3.80
C ARG A 133 15.99 -7.75 4.75
N ASN A 134 15.84 -9.04 4.98
CA ASN A 134 14.90 -9.58 5.98
C ASN A 134 13.47 -9.06 5.78
N LEU A 135 13.06 -8.92 4.52
CA LEU A 135 11.69 -8.50 4.20
C LEU A 135 10.72 -9.55 4.73
N THR A 136 9.85 -9.14 5.65
CA THR A 136 8.93 -10.04 6.35
C THR A 136 7.53 -9.45 6.33
N ALA A 137 6.59 -10.20 5.77
CA ALA A 137 5.17 -9.88 5.81
C ALA A 137 4.50 -10.70 6.92
N ILE A 138 3.47 -10.13 7.56
CA ILE A 138 2.67 -10.91 8.51
C ILE A 138 1.90 -12.01 7.75
N ALA A 139 1.43 -13.01 8.50
CA ALA A 139 0.70 -14.14 7.92
C ALA A 139 -0.53 -13.67 7.13
N PRO A 140 -0.95 -14.43 6.11
CA PRO A 140 -2.20 -14.14 5.40
C PRO A 140 -3.42 -14.41 6.30
N ASP A 141 -4.57 -13.93 5.86
CA ASP A 141 -5.87 -14.12 6.52
C ASP A 141 -5.96 -13.48 7.92
N GLN A 142 -5.16 -12.44 8.18
CA GLN A 142 -5.22 -11.66 9.42
C GLN A 142 -6.03 -10.41 9.22
N LEU A 143 -6.91 -10.09 10.16
CA LEU A 143 -7.60 -8.80 10.17
C LEU A 143 -6.68 -7.76 10.78
N VAL A 144 -6.44 -6.69 10.04
CA VAL A 144 -5.57 -5.59 10.48
C VAL A 144 -6.34 -4.29 10.52
N THR A 145 -5.90 -3.41 11.42
CA THR A 145 -6.48 -2.08 11.60
C THR A 145 -5.56 -1.02 11.02
N CYS A 146 -6.14 -0.17 10.20
CA CYS A 146 -5.47 0.96 9.57
C CYS A 146 -4.75 1.81 10.62
N GLY A 147 -3.47 2.07 10.38
CA GLY A 147 -2.67 2.94 11.23
C GLY A 147 -2.20 2.33 12.55
N THR A 148 -2.58 1.08 12.85
CA THR A 148 -2.27 0.44 14.13
C THR A 148 -1.33 -0.76 13.96
N ASP A 149 -1.68 -1.69 13.07
CA ASP A 149 -0.95 -2.94 12.95
C ASP A 149 0.23 -2.82 11.99
N THR A 150 1.39 -3.33 12.41
CA THR A 150 2.54 -3.50 11.52
C THR A 150 2.29 -4.71 10.63
N VAL A 151 2.39 -4.52 9.31
CA VAL A 151 2.10 -5.60 8.36
C VAL A 151 3.31 -6.04 7.56
N LEU A 152 4.33 -5.20 7.48
CA LEU A 152 5.53 -5.48 6.69
C LEU A 152 6.73 -4.90 7.42
N SER A 153 7.87 -5.58 7.37
CA SER A 153 9.10 -5.08 7.98
C SER A 153 10.30 -5.48 7.17
N TYR A 154 11.38 -4.71 7.31
CA TYR A 154 12.64 -4.97 6.62
C TYR A 154 13.80 -4.34 7.37
N THR A 155 15.02 -4.71 6.99
CA THR A 155 16.25 -4.00 7.37
C THR A 155 16.93 -3.51 6.10
N LYS A 156 17.64 -2.42 6.21
CA LYS A 156 18.34 -1.82 5.05
C LYS A 156 19.75 -2.36 4.88
#